data_cbe09c1f8885f94c3f14baba1f58b179
#
_entry.id   cbe09c1f8885f94c3f14baba1f58b179
#
_cell.length_a   1.000
_cell.length_b   1.000
_cell.length_c   1.000
_cell.angle_alpha   90.00
_cell.angle_beta   90.00
_cell.angle_gamma   90.00
#
_symmetry.space_group_name_H-M   'P 1'
#
loop_
_entity.id
_entity.type
_entity.pdbx_description
1 polymer ?
#
loop_
_entity_poly.entity_id
_entity_poly.type
_entity_poly.pdbx_seq_one_letter_code
_entity_poly.pdbx_strand_id
1 'polypeptide(L)'
;MSEKEKVEGYVEHIIFRNEENGYTVLNLSMKGRELTCVGTLPMIGEGELIEASGDYIEHAAYGKQFRIESYETKVPQDSVALERYLGSGAIKGDRKSVV
;
A
#
# COMPACT_ATOMS: atom_id res chain seq x y z
N MET A 1 11.35 -24.03 -5.54
CA MET A 1 10.72 -23.21 -4.74
C MET A 1 10.90 -21.80 -5.05
N SER A 2 9.93 -21.10 -5.17
CA SER A 2 10.07 -19.74 -5.49
C SER A 2 9.91 -18.91 -4.24
N GLU A 3 10.67 -17.86 -4.16
CA GLU A 3 10.60 -16.98 -3.07
C GLU A 3 9.79 -15.80 -3.47
N LYS A 4 8.96 -15.32 -2.58
CA LYS A 4 8.18 -14.15 -2.86
C LYS A 4 9.05 -12.92 -2.79
N GLU A 5 8.76 -11.98 -3.66
CA GLU A 5 9.42 -10.70 -3.59
C GLU A 5 8.73 -9.87 -2.53
N LYS A 6 9.44 -8.94 -1.96
CA LYS A 6 8.87 -8.03 -0.98
C LYS A 6 9.14 -6.60 -1.38
N VAL A 7 8.12 -5.76 -1.22
CA VAL A 7 8.29 -4.34 -1.48
C VAL A 7 7.69 -3.59 -0.30
N GLU A 8 8.24 -2.45 -0.01
CA GLU A 8 7.77 -1.63 1.10
C GLU A 8 7.65 -0.20 0.62
N GLY A 9 6.54 0.42 0.90
CA GLY A 9 6.35 1.81 0.49
C GLY A 9 5.03 2.32 0.99
N TYR A 10 4.73 3.57 0.59
CA TYR A 10 3.49 4.20 0.99
C TYR A 10 2.46 4.04 -0.11
N VAL A 11 1.22 3.87 0.28
CA VAL A 11 0.12 3.81 -0.66
C VAL A 11 -0.11 5.22 -1.15
N GLU A 12 0.38 5.53 -2.34
CA GLU A 12 0.33 6.88 -2.85
C GLU A 12 -1.04 7.21 -3.40
N HIS A 13 -1.64 6.28 -4.10
CA HIS A 13 -2.91 6.56 -4.74
C HIS A 13 -3.60 5.23 -5.01
N ILE A 14 -4.88 5.15 -4.69
CA ILE A 14 -5.66 3.97 -4.99
C ILE A 14 -6.39 4.24 -6.29
N ILE A 15 -6.04 3.50 -7.34
CA ILE A 15 -6.57 3.71 -8.66
C ILE A 15 -7.96 3.11 -8.77
N PHE A 16 -8.15 1.94 -8.18
CA PHE A 16 -9.42 1.24 -8.31
C PHE A 16 -9.61 0.31 -7.12
N ARG A 17 -10.82 0.19 -6.66
CA ARG A 17 -11.16 -0.78 -5.61
C ARG A 17 -12.53 -1.34 -5.88
N ASN A 18 -12.62 -2.67 -5.89
CA ASN A 18 -13.89 -3.34 -6.03
C ASN A 18 -14.37 -3.65 -4.62
N GLU A 19 -15.45 -3.03 -4.22
CA GLU A 19 -15.88 -3.19 -2.84
C GLU A 19 -16.50 -4.53 -2.55
N GLU A 20 -16.88 -5.26 -3.58
CA GLU A 20 -17.48 -6.56 -3.35
C GLU A 20 -16.45 -7.59 -2.95
N ASN A 21 -15.28 -7.58 -3.57
CA ASN A 21 -14.28 -8.57 -3.27
C ASN A 21 -12.99 -8.00 -2.72
N GLY A 22 -12.91 -6.68 -2.60
CA GLY A 22 -11.73 -6.06 -2.03
C GLY A 22 -10.56 -5.94 -2.99
N TYR A 23 -10.74 -6.29 -4.24
CA TYR A 23 -9.64 -6.21 -5.19
C TYR A 23 -9.26 -4.74 -5.40
N THR A 24 -8.01 -4.44 -5.26
CA THR A 24 -7.53 -3.06 -5.26
C THR A 24 -6.34 -2.93 -6.19
N VAL A 25 -6.33 -1.83 -6.95
CA VAL A 25 -5.18 -1.46 -7.76
C VAL A 25 -4.68 -0.13 -7.21
N LEU A 26 -3.41 -0.07 -6.85
CA LEU A 26 -2.88 1.15 -6.25
C LEU A 26 -1.46 1.39 -6.73
N ASN A 27 -1.00 2.60 -6.51
CA ASN A 27 0.38 2.95 -6.73
C ASN A 27 1.08 3.00 -5.38
N LEU A 28 2.18 2.26 -5.28
CA LEU A 28 2.98 2.24 -4.07
C LEU A 28 4.20 3.09 -4.31
N SER A 29 4.41 4.06 -3.45
CA SER A 29 5.54 4.97 -3.57
C SER A 29 6.69 4.41 -2.75
N MET A 30 7.76 4.04 -3.43
CA MET A 30 8.96 3.55 -2.77
C MET A 30 10.06 4.56 -3.00
N LYS A 31 11.17 4.39 -2.32
CA LYS A 31 12.24 5.33 -2.46
C LYS A 31 12.61 5.48 -3.91
N GLY A 32 12.36 6.65 -4.44
CA GLY A 32 12.79 6.97 -5.79
C GLY A 32 11.97 6.37 -6.90
N ARG A 33 10.85 5.71 -6.60
CA ARG A 33 10.06 5.16 -7.69
C ARG A 33 8.67 4.79 -7.23
N GLU A 34 7.83 4.54 -8.20
CA GLU A 34 6.47 4.09 -7.94
C GLU A 34 6.27 2.74 -8.57
N LEU A 35 5.40 1.96 -7.97
CA LEU A 35 5.11 0.63 -8.45
C LEU A 35 3.60 0.41 -8.39
N THR A 36 3.03 -0.06 -9.48
CA THR A 36 1.61 -0.37 -9.49
C THR A 36 1.42 -1.75 -8.87
N CYS A 37 0.60 -1.82 -7.86
CA CYS A 37 0.35 -3.05 -7.14
C CYS A 37 -1.11 -3.43 -7.23
N VAL A 38 -1.38 -4.72 -7.29
CA VAL A 38 -2.74 -5.22 -7.37
C VAL A 38 -2.90 -6.34 -6.36
N GLY A 39 -4.08 -6.49 -5.82
CA GLY A 39 -4.33 -7.56 -4.88
C GLY A 39 -5.61 -7.32 -4.13
N THR A 40 -5.92 -8.20 -3.20
CA THR A 40 -7.10 -8.07 -2.38
C THR A 40 -6.72 -7.32 -1.11
N LEU A 41 -7.03 -6.03 -1.09
CA LEU A 41 -6.61 -5.15 -0.01
C LEU A 41 -7.78 -4.27 0.43
N PRO A 42 -8.80 -4.87 1.00
CA PRO A 42 -10.03 -4.11 1.26
C PRO A 42 -9.88 -3.04 2.33
N MET A 43 -8.91 -3.20 3.21
CA MET A 43 -8.77 -2.27 4.32
C MET A 43 -7.66 -1.25 4.15
N ILE A 44 -6.97 -1.29 3.02
CA ILE A 44 -5.83 -0.41 2.85
C ILE A 44 -6.30 0.99 2.44
N GLY A 45 -5.62 2.00 2.88
CA GLY A 45 -5.95 3.38 2.54
C GLY A 45 -4.74 4.13 2.05
N GLU A 46 -4.99 5.24 1.37
CA GLU A 46 -3.91 6.08 0.88
C GLU A 46 -3.14 6.65 2.04
N GLY A 47 -1.85 6.74 1.89
CA GLY A 47 -0.97 7.28 2.92
C GLY A 47 -0.42 6.24 3.88
N GLU A 48 -0.89 5.02 3.81
CA GLU A 48 -0.40 4.00 4.72
C GLU A 48 0.91 3.43 4.25
N LEU A 49 1.76 3.09 5.19
CA LEU A 49 3.02 2.42 4.88
C LEU A 49 2.78 0.92 4.98
N ILE A 50 3.07 0.21 3.92
CA ILE A 50 2.85 -1.22 3.92
C ILE A 50 4.09 -1.95 3.41
N GLU A 51 4.22 -3.18 3.83
CA GLU A 51 5.20 -4.08 3.29
C GLU A 51 4.42 -5.22 2.66
N ALA A 52 4.59 -5.44 1.38
CA ALA A 52 3.81 -6.41 0.64
C ALA A 52 4.70 -7.49 0.08
N SER A 53 4.15 -8.70 0.03
CA SER A 53 4.86 -9.84 -0.54
C SER A 53 4.05 -10.39 -1.69
N GLY A 54 4.73 -10.79 -2.73
CA GLY A 54 4.04 -11.36 -3.89
C GLY A 54 5.00 -11.52 -5.04
N ASP A 55 4.46 -11.39 -6.24
CA ASP A 55 5.24 -11.60 -7.45
C ASP A 55 5.04 -10.47 -8.41
N TYR A 56 6.06 -10.21 -9.21
CA TYR A 56 5.92 -9.28 -10.30
C TYR A 56 5.21 -9.99 -11.46
N ILE A 57 4.30 -9.29 -12.08
CA ILE A 57 3.60 -9.80 -13.25
C ILE A 57 3.67 -8.78 -14.35
N GLU A 58 3.46 -9.19 -15.57
CA GLU A 58 3.41 -8.28 -16.68
C GLU A 58 2.03 -8.25 -17.26
N HIS A 59 1.48 -7.06 -17.35
CA HIS A 59 0.16 -6.88 -17.91
C HIS A 59 0.33 -6.39 -19.34
N ALA A 60 -0.42 -6.98 -20.26
CA ALA A 60 -0.24 -6.67 -21.66
C ALA A 60 -0.44 -5.19 -21.93
N ALA A 61 -1.37 -4.56 -21.24
CA ALA A 61 -1.68 -3.17 -21.51
C ALA A 61 -0.91 -2.20 -20.62
N TYR A 62 -0.62 -2.60 -19.38
CA TYR A 62 -0.06 -1.65 -18.43
C TYR A 62 1.37 -1.92 -18.03
N GLY A 63 1.97 -2.99 -18.50
CA GLY A 63 3.35 -3.28 -18.19
C GLY A 63 3.52 -4.00 -16.88
N LYS A 64 4.64 -3.76 -16.21
CA LYS A 64 4.97 -4.52 -15.02
C LYS A 64 4.14 -4.06 -13.84
N GLN A 65 3.60 -5.00 -13.12
CA GLN A 65 2.84 -4.74 -11.90
C GLN A 65 3.29 -5.71 -10.86
N PHE A 66 2.98 -5.42 -9.60
CA PHE A 66 3.31 -6.31 -8.49
C PHE A 66 2.01 -6.87 -7.95
N ARG A 67 1.88 -8.19 -7.98
CA ARG A 67 0.67 -8.82 -7.46
C ARG A 67 0.92 -9.17 -6.01
N ILE A 68 0.16 -8.56 -5.13
CA ILE A 68 0.33 -8.72 -3.70
C ILE A 68 -0.40 -9.98 -3.24
N GLU A 69 0.30 -10.86 -2.56
CA GLU A 69 -0.33 -12.03 -1.97
C GLU A 69 -0.57 -11.82 -0.50
N SER A 70 0.31 -11.10 0.17
CA SER A 70 0.09 -10.77 1.57
C SER A 70 0.76 -9.44 1.85
N TYR A 71 0.33 -8.78 2.89
CA TYR A 71 0.88 -7.48 3.23
C TYR A 71 0.71 -7.22 4.71
N GLU A 72 1.50 -6.28 5.20
CA GLU A 72 1.40 -5.79 6.56
C GLU A 72 1.46 -4.29 6.54
N THR A 73 0.69 -3.66 7.39
CA THR A 73 0.79 -2.21 7.54
C THR A 73 1.83 -1.92 8.61
N LYS A 74 2.54 -0.83 8.43
CA LYS A 74 3.59 -0.43 9.35
C LYS A 74 3.40 1.00 9.77
N VAL A 75 4.02 1.36 10.88
CA VAL A 75 3.97 2.72 11.38
C VAL A 75 5.20 3.44 10.88
N PRO A 76 5.04 4.58 10.21
CA PRO A 76 6.20 5.32 9.72
C PRO A 76 7.10 5.76 10.86
N GLN A 77 8.40 5.82 10.58
CA GLN A 77 9.35 6.17 11.60
C GLN A 77 9.86 7.58 11.47
N ASP A 78 9.84 8.15 10.27
CA ASP A 78 10.37 9.49 10.15
C ASP A 78 9.23 10.50 10.19
N SER A 79 9.54 11.72 10.60
CA SER A 79 8.48 12.68 10.91
C SER A 79 7.67 13.08 9.68
N VAL A 80 8.26 13.13 8.53
CA VAL A 80 7.52 13.48 7.33
C VAL A 80 6.57 12.36 6.99
N ALA A 81 7.02 11.13 7.11
CA ALA A 81 6.18 9.99 6.84
C ALA A 81 5.07 9.88 7.86
N LEU A 82 5.37 10.20 9.10
CA LEU A 82 4.37 10.14 10.14
C LEU A 82 3.28 11.17 9.89
N GLU A 83 3.67 12.34 9.44
CA GLU A 83 2.73 13.37 9.14
C GLU A 83 1.80 12.93 8.03
N ARG A 84 2.33 12.30 7.00
CA ARG A 84 1.51 11.79 5.92
C ARG A 84 0.56 10.71 6.44
N TYR A 85 1.04 9.85 7.31
CA TYR A 85 0.23 8.80 7.88
C TYR A 85 -0.94 9.39 8.66
N LEU A 86 -0.68 10.39 9.46
CA LEU A 86 -1.74 11.02 10.22
C LEU A 86 -2.72 11.74 9.33
N GLY A 87 -2.22 12.35 8.28
CA GLY A 87 -3.07 13.09 7.38
C GLY A 87 -3.99 12.21 6.57
N SER A 88 -3.71 10.90 6.51
CA SER A 88 -4.57 10.02 5.76
C SER A 88 -5.85 9.66 6.52
N GLY A 89 -5.93 9.99 7.78
CA GLY A 89 -7.07 9.62 8.58
C GLY A 89 -6.98 8.24 9.20
N ALA A 90 -5.83 7.61 9.08
CA ALA A 90 -5.69 6.26 9.58
C ALA A 90 -5.90 6.14 11.07
N ILE A 91 -5.65 7.21 11.80
CA ILE A 91 -5.83 7.16 13.22
C ILE A 91 -6.91 8.10 13.69
N LYS A 92 -7.83 8.41 12.84
CA LYS A 92 -8.85 9.32 13.28
C LYS A 92 -9.61 8.68 14.40
N GLY A 93 -10.11 9.41 15.26
CA GLY A 93 -10.81 8.91 16.39
C GLY A 93 -9.98 8.68 17.59
N ASP A 94 -8.67 8.75 17.43
CA ASP A 94 -7.76 8.54 18.46
C ASP A 94 -7.20 9.75 19.03
N ARG A 95 -7.64 10.87 18.61
CA ARG A 95 -7.00 12.07 19.03
C ARG A 95 -7.10 12.30 20.45
N LYS A 96 -8.09 11.84 21.08
CA LYS A 96 -8.18 12.10 22.46
C LYS A 96 -7.14 11.41 23.23
N SER A 97 -6.78 10.27 22.79
CA SER A 97 -5.78 9.56 23.54
C SER A 97 -4.45 10.16 23.36
N VAL A 98 -4.33 11.01 22.45
CA VAL A 98 -3.08 11.59 22.25
C VAL A 98 -2.71 12.52 23.29
N VAL A 99 -3.62 13.00 23.95
CA VAL A 99 -3.32 13.98 24.90
C VAL A 99 -2.35 13.72 25.82
#